data_3f557a15e49abb740718dd5e1a90414f
#
_entry.id   3f557a15e49abb740718dd5e1a90414f
#
_cell.length_a   1.000
_cell.length_b   1.000
_cell.length_c   1.000
_cell.angle_alpha   90.00
_cell.angle_beta   90.00
_cell.angle_gamma   90.00
#
_symmetry.space_group_name_H-M   'P 1'
#
loop_
_entity.id
_entity.type
_entity.pdbx_description
1 polymer ?
#
loop_
_entity_poly.entity_id
_entity_poly.type
_entity_poly.pdbx_seq_one_letter_code
_entity_poly.pdbx_strand_id
1 'polypeptide(L)'
;MDRYSLIHTKMPREFVLLQGTGCRWKKCTFCDYHEDASENPFLVNKAVLQQVTGQYGVLDIINSGSAMELDEETLQLIQEIVQEKQIHTLWFEAHYMYRKKLADFAQRFAPAQVKFRCGVETFDTALRDRWKKGIPSSVTPEDIARYFQGICLLFGTQGESKEHVLKDIEIARKHFEYFSLNAFCNNSTSEKQDASLIAWFTQEVYPQIKDDPRIEILLENTDLGVG
;
A
#
# COMPACT_ATOMS: atom_id res chain seq x y z
N MET A 1 -6.22 17.77 -2.58
CA MET A 1 -5.61 16.45 -2.28
C MET A 1 -4.30 16.69 -1.56
N ASP A 2 -4.22 16.28 -0.31
CA ASP A 2 -3.00 16.33 0.47
C ASP A 2 -2.13 15.11 0.12
N ARG A 3 -0.81 15.31 -0.03
CA ARG A 3 0.10 14.27 -0.52
C ARG A 3 1.28 13.99 0.42
N TYR A 4 1.33 14.67 1.55
CA TYR A 4 2.35 14.48 2.59
C TYR A 4 1.70 14.49 3.96
N SER A 5 2.11 13.57 4.82
CA SER A 5 1.69 13.55 6.22
C SER A 5 2.77 12.98 7.14
N LEU A 6 2.62 13.25 8.44
CA LEU A 6 3.43 12.67 9.52
C LEU A 6 2.59 11.66 10.29
N ILE A 7 3.00 10.41 10.26
CA ILE A 7 2.39 9.34 11.04
C ILE A 7 3.17 9.21 12.35
N HIS A 8 2.51 9.44 13.47
CA HIS A 8 3.15 9.45 14.80
C HIS A 8 2.98 8.16 15.58
N THR A 9 2.04 7.31 15.20
CA THR A 9 1.65 6.10 15.93
C THR A 9 2.04 4.84 15.17
N LYS A 10 2.09 3.71 15.89
CA LYS A 10 2.41 2.37 15.37
C LYS A 10 3.79 2.31 14.70
N MET A 11 3.92 2.72 13.47
CA MET A 11 5.19 2.84 12.73
C MET A 11 5.41 4.32 12.41
N PRO A 12 6.09 5.12 13.29
CA PRO A 12 6.34 6.53 13.06
C PRO A 12 7.14 6.74 11.77
N ARG A 13 6.62 7.57 10.87
CA ARG A 13 7.19 7.77 9.54
C ARG A 13 6.66 9.03 8.87
N GLU A 14 7.36 9.48 7.88
CA GLU A 14 6.84 10.41 6.89
C GLU A 14 6.17 9.61 5.79
N PHE A 15 4.98 10.01 5.39
CA PHE A 15 4.14 9.30 4.42
C PHE A 15 3.85 10.21 3.23
N VAL A 16 4.12 9.73 2.02
CA VAL A 16 3.92 10.50 0.79
C VAL A 16 3.12 9.74 -0.25
N LEU A 17 2.17 10.45 -0.87
CA LEU A 17 1.42 9.98 -2.02
C LEU A 17 1.96 10.65 -3.29
N LEU A 18 2.74 9.93 -4.07
CA LEU A 18 3.30 10.39 -5.32
C LEU A 18 2.38 10.07 -6.49
N GLN A 19 2.51 10.86 -7.54
CA GLN A 19 1.85 10.61 -8.80
C GLN A 19 2.72 9.70 -9.67
N GLY A 20 2.12 8.70 -10.30
CA GLY A 20 2.81 7.85 -11.28
C GLY A 20 2.45 8.21 -12.71
N THR A 21 3.07 7.51 -13.67
CA THR A 21 2.70 7.59 -15.10
C THR A 21 1.50 6.71 -15.43
N GLY A 22 0.93 6.07 -14.45
CA GLY A 22 -0.22 5.18 -14.50
C GLY A 22 0.10 3.76 -14.01
N CYS A 23 -0.94 3.00 -13.69
CA CYS A 23 -0.80 1.62 -13.26
C CYS A 23 -0.70 0.69 -14.48
N ARG A 24 0.40 -0.03 -14.62
CA ARG A 24 0.60 -0.96 -15.74
C ARG A 24 -0.35 -2.15 -15.71
N TRP A 25 -0.77 -2.57 -14.51
CA TRP A 25 -1.75 -3.64 -14.37
C TRP A 25 -3.15 -3.18 -14.77
N LYS A 26 -3.65 -2.11 -14.20
CA LYS A 26 -4.90 -1.40 -14.53
C LYS A 26 -6.12 -2.28 -14.82
N LYS A 27 -6.28 -3.41 -14.12
CA LYS A 27 -7.38 -4.36 -14.34
C LYS A 27 -8.22 -4.62 -13.10
N CYS A 28 -7.79 -4.12 -11.93
CA CYS A 28 -8.50 -4.34 -10.68
C CYS A 28 -9.89 -3.70 -10.73
N THR A 29 -10.95 -4.50 -10.46
CA THR A 29 -12.34 -4.03 -10.59
C THR A 29 -12.79 -3.09 -9.49
N PHE A 30 -12.00 -2.98 -8.41
CA PHE A 30 -12.27 -2.13 -7.24
C PHE A 30 -11.44 -0.83 -7.21
N CYS A 31 -10.47 -0.68 -8.10
CA CYS A 31 -9.44 0.36 -7.97
C CYS A 31 -9.53 1.38 -9.11
N ASP A 32 -9.65 2.65 -8.75
CA ASP A 32 -9.59 3.81 -9.64
C ASP A 32 -8.36 4.71 -9.40
N TYR A 33 -7.47 4.34 -8.50
CA TYR A 33 -6.24 5.11 -8.20
C TYR A 33 -5.35 5.37 -9.42
N HIS A 34 -5.46 4.54 -10.44
CA HIS A 34 -4.76 4.75 -11.71
C HIS A 34 -5.20 6.02 -12.47
N GLU A 35 -6.29 6.65 -12.06
CA GLU A 35 -6.75 7.93 -12.61
C GLU A 35 -5.90 9.10 -12.09
N ASP A 36 -5.26 8.96 -10.92
CA ASP A 36 -4.27 9.93 -10.40
C ASP A 36 -2.91 9.71 -11.08
N ALA A 37 -2.87 9.88 -12.37
CA ALA A 37 -1.68 9.73 -13.20
C ALA A 37 -1.46 10.95 -14.08
N SER A 38 -0.20 11.19 -14.44
CA SER A 38 0.21 12.29 -15.33
C SER A 38 1.30 11.83 -16.28
N GLU A 39 1.36 12.41 -17.47
CA GLU A 39 2.49 12.23 -18.38
C GLU A 39 3.78 12.91 -17.85
N ASN A 40 3.62 13.87 -16.95
CA ASN A 40 4.74 14.56 -16.31
C ASN A 40 4.50 14.69 -14.79
N PRO A 41 4.64 13.59 -14.04
CA PRO A 41 4.36 13.58 -12.60
C PRO A 41 5.43 14.28 -11.77
N PHE A 42 6.64 14.48 -12.31
CA PHE A 42 7.80 14.97 -11.55
C PHE A 42 7.55 16.30 -10.84
N LEU A 43 6.85 17.24 -11.46
CA LEU A 43 6.60 18.55 -10.81
C LEU A 43 5.75 18.41 -9.53
N VAL A 44 4.73 17.55 -9.57
CA VAL A 44 3.90 17.24 -8.40
C VAL A 44 4.74 16.52 -7.36
N ASN A 45 5.46 15.48 -7.76
CA ASN A 45 6.27 14.65 -6.89
C ASN A 45 7.39 15.46 -6.21
N LYS A 46 8.03 16.36 -6.94
CA LYS A 46 9.05 17.27 -6.39
C LYS A 46 8.49 18.14 -5.28
N ALA A 47 7.32 18.75 -5.48
CA ALA A 47 6.69 19.59 -4.45
C ALA A 47 6.31 18.79 -3.19
N VAL A 48 5.93 17.52 -3.33
CA VAL A 48 5.65 16.62 -2.23
C VAL A 48 6.93 16.23 -1.50
N LEU A 49 7.92 15.75 -2.23
CA LEU A 49 9.19 15.27 -1.70
C LEU A 49 10.01 16.36 -1.00
N GLN A 50 9.88 17.61 -1.42
CA GLN A 50 10.51 18.76 -0.75
C GLN A 50 10.00 19.00 0.68
N GLN A 51 8.86 18.42 1.08
CA GLN A 51 8.33 18.50 2.44
C GLN A 51 8.98 17.48 3.38
N VAL A 52 9.69 16.48 2.86
CA VAL A 52 10.35 15.45 3.66
C VAL A 52 11.46 16.05 4.50
N THR A 53 11.39 15.83 5.80
CA THR A 53 12.33 16.39 6.80
C THR A 53 13.36 15.38 7.31
N GLY A 54 13.05 14.08 7.24
CA GLY A 54 13.84 13.01 7.84
C GLY A 54 13.56 12.78 9.33
N GLN A 55 12.48 13.39 9.87
CA GLN A 55 12.19 13.40 11.32
C GLN A 55 12.25 12.02 11.97
N TYR A 56 11.80 10.97 11.27
CA TYR A 56 11.82 9.61 11.81
C TYR A 56 12.88 8.70 11.17
N GLY A 57 13.59 9.20 10.16
CA GLY A 57 14.47 8.37 9.34
C GLY A 57 13.76 7.27 8.56
N VAL A 58 12.42 7.30 8.53
CA VAL A 58 11.55 6.36 7.81
C VAL A 58 10.67 7.15 6.85
N LEU A 59 10.73 6.80 5.56
CA LEU A 59 9.91 7.38 4.51
C LEU A 59 9.08 6.28 3.84
N ASP A 60 7.79 6.46 3.85
CA ASP A 60 6.80 5.53 3.27
C ASP A 60 6.19 6.16 2.03
N ILE A 61 6.40 5.53 0.89
CA ILE A 61 6.07 6.06 -0.43
C ILE A 61 5.04 5.17 -1.09
N ILE A 62 3.86 5.74 -1.34
CA ILE A 62 2.86 5.13 -2.23
C ILE A 62 2.68 5.99 -3.47
N ASN A 63 2.19 5.40 -4.52
CA ASN A 63 1.86 6.10 -5.77
C ASN A 63 0.65 5.44 -6.44
N SER A 64 0.12 6.07 -7.45
CA SER A 64 -1.05 5.61 -8.22
C SER A 64 -0.85 4.30 -9.00
N GLY A 65 0.24 3.59 -8.74
CA GLY A 65 0.60 2.30 -9.34
C GLY A 65 1.61 1.55 -8.48
N SER A 66 2.68 1.09 -9.09
CA SER A 66 3.80 0.45 -8.39
C SER A 66 5.01 1.36 -8.39
N ALA A 67 5.86 1.26 -7.37
CA ALA A 67 7.10 2.04 -7.29
C ALA A 67 7.98 1.97 -8.56
N MET A 68 7.94 0.82 -9.27
CA MET A 68 8.63 0.61 -10.54
C MET A 68 8.03 1.39 -11.73
N GLU A 69 6.95 2.11 -11.49
CA GLU A 69 6.22 2.93 -12.47
C GLU A 69 6.42 4.44 -12.22
N LEU A 70 7.23 4.79 -11.21
CA LEU A 70 7.71 6.16 -11.01
C LEU A 70 8.71 6.53 -12.11
N ASP A 71 8.68 7.80 -12.52
CA ASP A 71 9.64 8.34 -13.47
C ASP A 71 11.05 8.44 -12.89
N GLU A 72 12.05 8.46 -13.77
CA GLU A 72 13.46 8.43 -13.37
C GLU A 72 13.88 9.68 -12.57
N GLU A 73 13.34 10.85 -12.92
CA GLU A 73 13.64 12.10 -12.20
C GLU A 73 13.11 12.06 -10.77
N THR A 74 11.90 11.51 -10.55
CA THR A 74 11.34 11.27 -9.21
C THR A 74 12.21 10.28 -8.42
N LEU A 75 12.63 9.18 -9.04
CA LEU A 75 13.48 8.18 -8.37
C LEU A 75 14.84 8.76 -7.98
N GLN A 76 15.44 9.59 -8.84
CA GLN A 76 16.69 10.28 -8.52
C GLN A 76 16.52 11.26 -7.36
N LEU A 77 15.43 12.03 -7.34
CA LEU A 77 15.16 12.95 -6.23
C LEU A 77 14.95 12.19 -4.89
N ILE A 78 14.29 11.03 -4.92
CA ILE A 78 14.17 10.19 -3.73
C ILE A 78 15.56 9.75 -3.24
N GLN A 79 16.48 9.35 -4.13
CA GLN A 79 17.85 8.98 -3.75
C GLN A 79 18.59 10.16 -3.08
N GLU A 80 18.46 11.36 -3.61
CA GLU A 80 19.07 12.57 -3.05
C GLU A 80 18.51 12.85 -1.64
N ILE A 81 17.18 12.78 -1.46
CA ILE A 81 16.51 12.98 -0.17
C ILE A 81 16.92 11.91 0.84
N VAL A 82 17.03 10.65 0.43
CA VAL A 82 17.49 9.55 1.31
C VAL A 82 18.85 9.87 1.91
N GLN A 83 19.76 10.39 1.11
CA GLN A 83 21.10 10.76 1.57
C GLN A 83 21.10 12.04 2.41
N GLU A 84 20.45 13.08 1.91
CA GLU A 84 20.43 14.41 2.57
C GLU A 84 19.72 14.36 3.93
N LYS A 85 18.60 13.67 4.00
CA LYS A 85 17.75 13.58 5.22
C LYS A 85 18.07 12.36 6.09
N GLN A 86 19.10 11.59 5.73
CA GLN A 86 19.54 10.39 6.49
C GLN A 86 18.40 9.37 6.70
N ILE A 87 17.59 9.17 5.67
CA ILE A 87 16.53 8.15 5.70
C ILE A 87 17.20 6.77 5.71
N HIS A 88 16.94 5.99 6.78
CA HIS A 88 17.51 4.66 6.92
C HIS A 88 16.56 3.53 6.50
N THR A 89 15.26 3.82 6.39
CA THR A 89 14.24 2.86 5.95
C THR A 89 13.29 3.50 4.97
N LEU A 90 13.12 2.84 3.82
CA LEU A 90 12.15 3.19 2.80
C LEU A 90 11.09 2.08 2.69
N TRP A 91 9.84 2.48 2.68
CA TRP A 91 8.75 1.61 2.26
C TRP A 91 8.24 2.02 0.89
N PHE A 92 7.98 1.01 0.04
CA PHE A 92 7.33 1.18 -1.24
C PHE A 92 6.19 0.18 -1.41
N GLU A 93 5.21 0.55 -2.22
CA GLU A 93 4.18 -0.36 -2.68
C GLU A 93 4.49 -0.88 -4.09
N ALA A 94 4.30 -2.19 -4.31
CA ALA A 94 4.50 -2.79 -5.61
C ALA A 94 3.53 -3.95 -5.86
N HIS A 95 3.02 -4.01 -7.08
CA HIS A 95 2.23 -5.14 -7.53
C HIS A 95 3.10 -6.42 -7.61
N TYR A 96 2.53 -7.58 -7.29
CA TYR A 96 3.22 -8.88 -7.29
C TYR A 96 3.95 -9.21 -8.59
N MET A 97 3.49 -8.67 -9.73
CA MET A 97 4.16 -8.85 -11.02
C MET A 97 5.62 -8.40 -11.01
N TYR A 98 5.98 -7.45 -10.16
CA TYR A 98 7.32 -6.89 -10.04
C TYR A 98 8.23 -7.64 -9.06
N ARG A 99 7.77 -8.68 -8.38
CA ARG A 99 8.51 -9.37 -7.29
C ARG A 99 9.98 -9.70 -7.61
N LYS A 100 10.29 -10.06 -8.86
CA LYS A 100 11.65 -10.41 -9.29
C LYS A 100 12.56 -9.20 -9.53
N LYS A 101 12.00 -7.99 -9.56
CA LYS A 101 12.73 -6.74 -9.78
C LYS A 101 12.98 -5.96 -8.49
N LEU A 102 12.40 -6.38 -7.37
CA LEU A 102 12.44 -5.64 -6.11
C LEU A 102 13.87 -5.49 -5.57
N ALA A 103 14.68 -6.55 -5.65
CA ALA A 103 16.06 -6.52 -5.17
C ALA A 103 16.91 -5.50 -5.95
N ASP A 104 16.84 -5.51 -7.27
CA ASP A 104 17.58 -4.58 -8.11
C ASP A 104 17.09 -3.13 -7.90
N PHE A 105 15.78 -2.94 -7.76
CA PHE A 105 15.21 -1.64 -7.46
C PHE A 105 15.69 -1.11 -6.09
N ALA A 106 15.74 -1.96 -5.08
CA ALA A 106 16.19 -1.58 -3.74
C ALA A 106 17.66 -1.12 -3.71
N GLN A 107 18.52 -1.68 -4.53
CA GLN A 107 19.95 -1.32 -4.59
C GLN A 107 20.17 0.16 -4.93
N ARG A 108 19.21 0.79 -5.60
CA ARG A 108 19.28 2.22 -5.94
C ARG A 108 19.37 3.13 -4.71
N PHE A 109 18.82 2.68 -3.58
CA PHE A 109 18.66 3.49 -2.37
C PHE A 109 19.64 3.13 -1.25
N ALA A 110 20.65 2.31 -1.57
CA ALA A 110 21.67 1.97 -0.58
C ALA A 110 22.36 3.23 -0.04
N PRO A 111 22.66 3.32 1.29
CA PRO A 111 22.59 2.24 2.27
C PRO A 111 21.22 2.06 2.98
N ALA A 112 20.18 2.78 2.61
CA ALA A 112 18.86 2.63 3.24
C ALA A 112 18.29 1.22 3.03
N GLN A 113 17.64 0.69 4.05
CA GLN A 113 16.87 -0.55 3.94
C GLN A 113 15.57 -0.28 3.19
N VAL A 114 15.35 -0.96 2.08
CA VAL A 114 14.11 -0.87 1.33
C VAL A 114 13.20 -2.05 1.68
N LYS A 115 11.98 -1.74 2.06
CA LYS A 115 10.90 -2.70 2.33
C LYS A 115 9.76 -2.49 1.33
N PHE A 116 9.10 -3.57 0.98
CA PHE A 116 8.00 -3.53 0.01
C PHE A 116 6.69 -4.04 0.62
N ARG A 117 5.59 -3.36 0.28
CA ARG A 117 4.22 -3.84 0.47
C ARG A 117 3.64 -4.31 -0.86
N CYS A 118 2.89 -5.40 -0.80
CA CYS A 118 2.09 -5.87 -1.93
C CYS A 118 0.61 -5.65 -1.63
N GLY A 119 -0.11 -4.99 -2.51
CA GLY A 119 -1.57 -5.01 -2.48
C GLY A 119 -2.05 -6.43 -2.84
N VAL A 120 -2.24 -7.27 -1.85
CA VAL A 120 -2.79 -8.64 -2.02
C VAL A 120 -4.29 -8.60 -2.06
N GLU A 121 -4.87 -7.71 -1.29
CA GLU A 121 -6.27 -7.40 -1.06
C GLU A 121 -7.01 -8.50 -0.28
N THR A 122 -6.85 -9.76 -0.67
CA THR A 122 -7.42 -10.92 0.01
C THR A 122 -6.61 -12.18 -0.31
N PHE A 123 -6.60 -13.13 0.61
CA PHE A 123 -6.07 -14.48 0.38
C PHE A 123 -7.15 -15.45 -0.14
N ASP A 124 -8.43 -15.04 -0.16
CA ASP A 124 -9.44 -15.78 -0.89
C ASP A 124 -9.19 -15.67 -2.39
N THR A 125 -8.83 -16.79 -3.01
CA THR A 125 -8.41 -16.81 -4.41
C THR A 125 -9.57 -16.52 -5.37
N ALA A 126 -10.80 -16.93 -5.03
CA ALA A 126 -11.97 -16.69 -5.87
C ALA A 126 -12.36 -15.22 -5.87
N LEU A 127 -12.31 -14.57 -4.68
CA LEU A 127 -12.55 -13.15 -4.54
C LEU A 127 -11.46 -12.34 -5.24
N ARG A 128 -10.20 -12.70 -5.06
CA ARG A 128 -9.05 -12.07 -5.70
C ARG A 128 -9.09 -12.16 -7.23
N ASP A 129 -9.53 -13.29 -7.77
CA ASP A 129 -9.73 -13.49 -9.21
C ASP A 129 -10.93 -12.67 -9.73
N ARG A 130 -12.03 -12.59 -8.98
CA ARG A 130 -13.16 -11.68 -9.27
C ARG A 130 -12.69 -10.23 -9.37
N TRP A 131 -11.84 -9.80 -8.45
CA TRP A 131 -11.25 -8.46 -8.45
C TRP A 131 -10.16 -8.26 -9.50
N LYS A 132 -9.80 -9.30 -10.25
CA LYS A 132 -8.76 -9.26 -11.30
C LYS A 132 -7.42 -8.73 -10.80
N LYS A 133 -7.06 -9.07 -9.55
CA LYS A 133 -5.82 -8.59 -8.94
C LYS A 133 -4.55 -9.13 -9.62
N GLY A 134 -4.62 -10.21 -10.37
CA GLY A 134 -3.51 -10.73 -11.18
C GLY A 134 -2.41 -11.44 -10.40
N ILE A 135 -2.69 -11.85 -9.18
CA ILE A 135 -1.85 -12.77 -8.41
C ILE A 135 -2.42 -14.18 -8.64
N PRO A 136 -1.67 -15.09 -9.27
CA PRO A 136 -2.19 -16.44 -9.56
C PRO A 136 -2.71 -17.16 -8.31
N SER A 137 -3.78 -17.95 -8.46
CA SER A 137 -4.39 -18.71 -7.36
C SER A 137 -3.44 -19.74 -6.73
N SER A 138 -2.42 -20.19 -7.47
CA SER A 138 -1.37 -21.08 -6.97
C SER A 138 -0.31 -20.43 -6.08
N VAL A 139 -0.31 -19.09 -5.99
CA VAL A 139 0.65 -18.35 -5.16
C VAL A 139 0.18 -18.37 -3.71
N THR A 140 1.04 -18.89 -2.83
CA THR A 140 0.77 -19.00 -1.40
C THR A 140 1.18 -17.72 -0.64
N PRO A 141 0.70 -17.51 0.60
CA PRO A 141 1.17 -16.41 1.45
C PRO A 141 2.69 -16.45 1.65
N GLU A 142 3.27 -17.63 1.81
CA GLU A 142 4.71 -17.83 1.93
C GLU A 142 5.46 -17.38 0.68
N ASP A 143 4.91 -17.63 -0.50
CA ASP A 143 5.51 -17.18 -1.76
C ASP A 143 5.53 -15.67 -1.87
N ILE A 144 4.51 -14.99 -1.35
CA ILE A 144 4.46 -13.52 -1.30
C ILE A 144 5.46 -12.99 -0.28
N ALA A 145 5.50 -13.57 0.92
CA ALA A 145 6.39 -13.17 2.01
C ALA A 145 7.89 -13.32 1.69
N ARG A 146 8.26 -14.13 0.70
CA ARG A 146 9.65 -14.19 0.19
C ARG A 146 10.14 -12.88 -0.43
N TYR A 147 9.23 -12.04 -0.87
CA TYR A 147 9.54 -10.83 -1.62
C TYR A 147 9.06 -9.56 -0.92
N PHE A 148 7.99 -9.65 -0.11
CA PHE A 148 7.33 -8.51 0.49
C PHE A 148 7.30 -8.64 2.01
N GLN A 149 7.73 -7.60 2.72
CA GLN A 149 7.71 -7.51 4.17
C GLN A 149 6.31 -7.14 4.69
N GLY A 150 5.54 -6.44 3.87
CA GLY A 150 4.18 -6.02 4.19
C GLY A 150 3.19 -6.28 3.09
N ILE A 151 1.91 -6.16 3.43
CA ILE A 151 0.80 -6.27 2.48
C ILE A 151 -0.29 -5.26 2.79
N CYS A 152 -1.11 -4.97 1.76
CA CYS A 152 -2.38 -4.28 1.92
C CYS A 152 -3.51 -5.30 1.69
N LEU A 153 -4.48 -5.29 2.60
CA LEU A 153 -5.72 -6.05 2.51
C LEU A 153 -6.89 -5.08 2.34
N LEU A 154 -7.86 -5.47 1.55
CA LEU A 154 -9.09 -4.74 1.32
C LEU A 154 -10.26 -5.53 1.91
N PHE A 155 -11.19 -4.87 2.56
CA PHE A 155 -12.41 -5.50 3.07
C PHE A 155 -13.61 -4.57 2.94
N GLY A 156 -14.81 -5.14 3.04
CA GLY A 156 -16.04 -4.36 3.04
C GLY A 156 -16.65 -4.17 1.65
N THR A 157 -16.38 -5.08 0.71
CA THR A 157 -17.07 -5.12 -0.57
C THR A 157 -18.28 -6.07 -0.53
N GLN A 158 -19.29 -5.79 -1.36
CA GLN A 158 -20.45 -6.68 -1.48
C GLN A 158 -20.05 -8.10 -1.92
N GLY A 159 -20.61 -9.11 -1.23
CA GLY A 159 -20.34 -10.52 -1.48
C GLY A 159 -19.09 -11.08 -0.79
N GLU A 160 -18.46 -10.29 0.04
CA GLU A 160 -17.44 -10.74 0.99
C GLU A 160 -18.09 -11.25 2.27
N SER A 161 -17.43 -12.16 3.00
CA SER A 161 -17.93 -12.68 4.27
C SER A 161 -17.05 -12.28 5.44
N LYS A 162 -17.62 -12.32 6.64
CA LYS A 162 -16.89 -12.11 7.91
C LYS A 162 -15.73 -13.09 8.06
N GLU A 163 -15.94 -14.33 7.66
CA GLU A 163 -14.95 -15.41 7.72
C GLU A 163 -13.75 -15.12 6.80
N HIS A 164 -13.97 -14.54 5.61
CA HIS A 164 -12.89 -14.13 4.71
C HIS A 164 -12.02 -13.06 5.37
N VAL A 165 -12.63 -12.01 5.94
CA VAL A 165 -11.91 -10.93 6.61
C VAL A 165 -11.06 -11.47 7.78
N LEU A 166 -11.64 -12.32 8.64
CA LEU A 166 -10.93 -12.89 9.79
C LEU A 166 -9.76 -13.78 9.34
N LYS A 167 -9.98 -14.61 8.32
CA LYS A 167 -8.94 -15.48 7.77
C LYS A 167 -7.79 -14.68 7.15
N ASP A 168 -8.10 -13.61 6.44
CA ASP A 168 -7.10 -12.73 5.85
C ASP A 168 -6.22 -12.08 6.94
N ILE A 169 -6.82 -11.62 8.04
CA ILE A 169 -6.10 -11.09 9.20
C ILE A 169 -5.18 -12.16 9.82
N GLU A 170 -5.69 -13.38 10.01
CA GLU A 170 -4.90 -14.49 10.58
C GLU A 170 -3.68 -14.81 9.71
N ILE A 171 -3.88 -14.94 8.40
CA ILE A 171 -2.80 -15.22 7.45
C ILE A 171 -1.78 -14.06 7.45
N ALA A 172 -2.24 -12.81 7.41
CA ALA A 172 -1.37 -11.65 7.42
C ALA A 172 -0.49 -11.61 8.68
N ARG A 173 -1.07 -11.83 9.86
CA ARG A 173 -0.34 -11.89 11.13
C ARG A 173 0.73 -12.97 11.17
N LYS A 174 0.49 -14.08 10.51
CA LYS A 174 1.41 -15.22 10.50
C LYS A 174 2.61 -15.00 9.59
N HIS A 175 2.44 -14.30 8.47
CA HIS A 175 3.43 -14.30 7.40
C HIS A 175 4.12 -12.95 7.14
N PHE A 176 3.56 -11.83 7.64
CA PHE A 176 4.07 -10.49 7.31
C PHE A 176 4.42 -9.68 8.56
N GLU A 177 5.43 -8.82 8.41
CA GLU A 177 5.89 -7.93 9.48
C GLU A 177 4.87 -6.84 9.78
N TYR A 178 4.19 -6.36 8.74
CA TYR A 178 3.27 -5.24 8.78
C TYR A 178 2.19 -5.38 7.69
N PHE A 179 0.96 -4.97 8.00
CA PHE A 179 -0.09 -4.93 7.00
C PHE A 179 -1.13 -3.86 7.29
N SER A 180 -1.76 -3.37 6.24
CA SER A 180 -2.92 -2.52 6.34
C SER A 180 -4.21 -3.29 6.07
N LEU A 181 -5.28 -2.90 6.77
CA LEU A 181 -6.65 -3.31 6.54
C LEU A 181 -7.41 -2.07 6.07
N ASN A 182 -7.76 -2.05 4.80
CA ASN A 182 -8.40 -0.91 4.16
C ASN A 182 -9.88 -1.22 3.95
N ALA A 183 -10.77 -0.44 4.57
CA ALA A 183 -12.19 -0.52 4.25
C ALA A 183 -12.44 0.01 2.84
N PHE A 184 -13.20 -0.74 2.04
CA PHE A 184 -13.55 -0.28 0.71
C PHE A 184 -14.45 0.96 0.78
N CYS A 185 -13.99 2.05 0.19
CA CYS A 185 -14.78 3.26 -0.02
C CYS A 185 -15.34 3.26 -1.45
N ASN A 186 -16.63 3.57 -1.60
CA ASN A 186 -17.23 3.66 -2.93
C ASN A 186 -16.48 4.67 -3.79
N ASN A 187 -16.16 4.27 -5.01
CA ASN A 187 -15.39 5.03 -5.98
C ASN A 187 -16.03 4.95 -7.39
N SER A 188 -15.29 5.32 -8.43
CA SER A 188 -15.79 5.32 -9.82
C SER A 188 -16.02 3.92 -10.40
N THR A 189 -15.55 2.85 -9.72
CA THR A 189 -15.67 1.47 -10.20
C THR A 189 -17.05 0.85 -9.96
N SER A 190 -17.26 -0.35 -10.49
CA SER A 190 -18.52 -1.09 -10.33
C SER A 190 -18.66 -1.78 -8.97
N GLU A 191 -17.57 -2.01 -8.24
CA GLU A 191 -17.63 -2.62 -6.91
C GLU A 191 -18.37 -1.69 -5.94
N LYS A 192 -19.08 -2.27 -4.99
CA LYS A 192 -19.88 -1.53 -4.02
C LYS A 192 -19.51 -1.92 -2.60
N GLN A 193 -19.52 -0.94 -1.72
CA GLN A 193 -19.29 -1.10 -0.30
C GLN A 193 -20.41 -1.95 0.34
N ASP A 194 -20.03 -2.83 1.25
CA ASP A 194 -20.94 -3.50 2.18
C ASP A 194 -20.88 -2.79 3.54
N ALA A 195 -21.78 -1.85 3.75
CA ALA A 195 -21.86 -1.08 4.99
C ALA A 195 -22.12 -1.98 6.23
N SER A 196 -22.79 -3.13 6.06
CA SER A 196 -23.07 -4.04 7.17
C SER A 196 -21.81 -4.79 7.61
N LEU A 197 -20.98 -5.19 6.66
CA LEU A 197 -19.68 -5.84 6.94
C LEU A 197 -18.72 -4.85 7.61
N ILE A 198 -18.67 -3.60 7.13
CA ILE A 198 -17.84 -2.55 7.77
C ILE A 198 -18.33 -2.22 9.17
N ALA A 199 -19.63 -2.09 9.39
CA ALA A 199 -20.20 -1.86 10.71
C ALA A 199 -19.85 -3.00 11.67
N TRP A 200 -20.01 -4.25 11.26
CA TRP A 200 -19.58 -5.41 12.02
C TRP A 200 -18.08 -5.36 12.36
N PHE A 201 -17.23 -5.12 11.37
CA PHE A 201 -15.79 -5.03 11.60
C PHE A 201 -15.44 -3.95 12.62
N THR A 202 -16.04 -2.76 12.49
CA THR A 202 -15.79 -1.63 13.39
C THR A 202 -16.24 -1.92 14.84
N GLN A 203 -17.35 -2.66 15.00
CA GLN A 203 -17.92 -2.95 16.32
C GLN A 203 -17.25 -4.16 16.99
N GLU A 204 -16.94 -5.20 16.24
CA GLU A 204 -16.52 -6.48 16.81
C GLU A 204 -15.02 -6.79 16.61
N VAL A 205 -14.41 -6.41 15.49
CA VAL A 205 -13.02 -6.76 15.17
C VAL A 205 -12.05 -5.64 15.54
N TYR A 206 -12.35 -4.42 15.10
CA TYR A 206 -11.50 -3.25 15.32
C TYR A 206 -11.04 -3.08 16.77
N PRO A 207 -11.91 -3.16 17.81
CA PRO A 207 -11.49 -3.00 19.20
C PRO A 207 -10.45 -4.03 19.68
N GLN A 208 -10.43 -5.21 19.04
CA GLN A 208 -9.53 -6.31 19.40
C GLN A 208 -8.14 -6.19 18.76
N ILE A 209 -8.03 -5.45 17.65
CA ILE A 209 -6.80 -5.40 16.85
C ILE A 209 -6.20 -4.00 16.69
N LYS A 210 -6.94 -2.95 17.06
CA LYS A 210 -6.53 -1.55 16.87
C LYS A 210 -5.19 -1.19 17.52
N ASP A 211 -4.82 -1.88 18.58
CA ASP A 211 -3.59 -1.62 19.34
C ASP A 211 -2.41 -2.51 18.91
N ASP A 212 -2.60 -3.44 17.95
CA ASP A 212 -1.49 -4.22 17.37
C ASP A 212 -0.60 -3.28 16.53
N PRO A 213 0.69 -3.09 16.89
CA PRO A 213 1.57 -2.16 16.20
C PRO A 213 1.88 -2.55 14.75
N ARG A 214 1.59 -3.79 14.35
CA ARG A 214 1.82 -4.30 13.01
C ARG A 214 0.65 -4.08 12.05
N ILE A 215 -0.50 -3.62 12.59
CA ILE A 215 -1.74 -3.51 11.81
C ILE A 215 -2.14 -2.05 11.68
N GLU A 216 -2.12 -1.51 10.48
CA GLU A 216 -2.74 -0.24 10.14
C GLU A 216 -4.19 -0.48 9.73
N ILE A 217 -5.14 0.25 10.29
CA ILE A 217 -6.56 0.09 9.97
C ILE A 217 -7.04 1.41 9.40
N LEU A 218 -7.47 1.39 8.15
CA LEU A 218 -7.92 2.53 7.40
C LEU A 218 -9.40 2.35 7.05
N LEU A 219 -10.25 3.12 7.71
CA LEU A 219 -11.70 3.10 7.49
C LEU A 219 -12.11 4.08 6.40
N GLU A 220 -11.27 5.12 6.18
CA GLU A 220 -11.44 6.13 5.15
C GLU A 220 -10.14 6.27 4.34
N ASN A 221 -10.26 6.68 3.08
CA ASN A 221 -9.08 6.84 2.19
C ASN A 221 -8.10 7.92 2.69
N THR A 222 -8.52 8.82 3.57
CA THR A 222 -7.72 9.93 4.10
C THR A 222 -7.16 9.66 5.50
N ASP A 223 -7.32 8.47 6.06
CA ASP A 223 -6.90 8.15 7.44
C ASP A 223 -5.39 8.28 7.66
N LEU A 224 -4.58 8.18 6.60
CA LEU A 224 -3.14 8.45 6.65
C LEU A 224 -2.78 9.92 6.39
N GLY A 225 -3.75 10.82 6.32
CA GLY A 225 -3.54 12.25 6.12
C GLY A 225 -3.14 12.64 4.69
N VAL A 226 -3.33 11.75 3.73
CA VAL A 226 -3.17 11.99 2.29
C VAL A 226 -4.42 11.53 1.54
N GLY A 227 -4.68 12.10 0.36
CA GLY A 227 -5.85 11.75 -0.45
C GLY A 227 -6.75 12.91 -0.83
#